data_c147fef4dba700c7f9618740e4f8c579
#
_entry.id   c147fef4dba700c7f9618740e4f8c579
#
_cell.length_a   1.000
_cell.length_b   1.000
_cell.length_c   1.000
_cell.angle_alpha   90.00
_cell.angle_beta   90.00
_cell.angle_gamma   90.00
#
_symmetry.space_group_name_H-M   'P 1'
#
loop_
_entity.id
_entity.type
_entity.pdbx_description
1 polymer ?
#
loop_
_entity_poly.entity_id
_entity_poly.type
_entity_poly.pdbx_seq_one_letter_code
_entity_poly.pdbx_strand_id
1 'polypeptide(L)'
;MNKPLKDHNAYQLADAIEAIKQKSLDDIIRKNRDRLQLRLANEPEIQNLHSDIDVSISKHIFDDWSLIAFVTKEKTYLRLIGKARSCKTTKFTSIILKTDMRQNLVNTFSGNNYQLGTPNVGEPDINQRIFICTYLHDIWLGPTFGVPAFFY
;
A
#
# COMPACT_ATOMS: atom_id res chain seq x y z
N MET A 1 13.08 -7.04 -44.17
CA MET A 1 14.16 -7.04 -43.18
C MET A 1 13.76 -7.86 -41.96
N ASN A 2 14.43 -8.96 -41.74
CA ASN A 2 14.10 -9.83 -40.62
C ASN A 2 14.73 -9.26 -39.34
N LYS A 3 13.89 -8.92 -38.35
CA LYS A 3 14.40 -8.62 -37.02
C LYS A 3 15.07 -9.87 -36.45
N PRO A 4 16.20 -9.75 -35.76
CA PRO A 4 16.80 -10.89 -35.10
C PRO A 4 15.83 -11.53 -34.11
N LEU A 5 15.82 -12.86 -34.04
CA LEU A 5 14.99 -13.62 -33.11
C LEU A 5 15.14 -13.14 -31.64
N LYS A 6 16.35 -12.67 -31.30
CA LYS A 6 16.66 -12.10 -30.00
C LYS A 6 15.77 -10.91 -29.63
N ASP A 7 15.53 -10.01 -30.58
CA ASP A 7 14.74 -8.80 -30.31
C ASP A 7 13.26 -9.12 -30.14
N HIS A 8 12.75 -10.08 -30.91
CA HIS A 8 11.37 -10.53 -30.79
C HIS A 8 11.10 -11.14 -29.40
N ASN A 9 12.00 -11.98 -28.90
CA ASN A 9 11.88 -12.59 -27.58
C ASN A 9 11.99 -11.54 -26.47
N ALA A 10 12.84 -10.52 -26.62
CA ALA A 10 12.96 -9.44 -25.67
C ALA A 10 11.68 -8.60 -25.58
N TYR A 11 11.03 -8.30 -26.72
CA TYR A 11 9.75 -7.59 -26.72
C TYR A 11 8.64 -8.42 -26.07
N GLN A 12 8.57 -9.73 -26.33
CA GLN A 12 7.60 -10.62 -25.70
C GLN A 12 7.78 -10.68 -24.20
N LEU A 13 9.01 -10.75 -23.73
CA LEU A 13 9.32 -10.75 -22.30
C LEU A 13 8.94 -9.43 -21.65
N ALA A 14 9.23 -8.29 -22.29
CA ALA A 14 8.86 -6.97 -21.80
C ALA A 14 7.34 -6.84 -21.69
N ASP A 15 6.58 -7.30 -22.69
CA ASP A 15 5.13 -7.30 -22.67
C ASP A 15 4.58 -8.20 -21.55
N ALA A 16 5.17 -9.38 -21.37
CA ALA A 16 4.78 -10.30 -20.30
C ALA A 16 5.03 -9.71 -18.91
N ILE A 17 6.17 -9.05 -18.71
CA ILE A 17 6.49 -8.37 -17.46
C ILE A 17 5.49 -7.22 -17.21
N GLU A 18 5.21 -6.42 -18.22
CA GLU A 18 4.26 -5.32 -18.09
C GLU A 18 2.85 -5.81 -17.76
N ALA A 19 2.45 -6.96 -18.33
CA ALA A 19 1.14 -7.57 -18.09
C ALA A 19 0.95 -8.04 -16.64
N ILE A 20 2.04 -8.41 -15.93
CA ILE A 20 1.97 -8.87 -14.54
C ILE A 20 2.12 -7.73 -13.53
N LYS A 21 2.57 -6.54 -13.95
CA LYS A 21 2.68 -5.39 -13.06
C LYS A 21 1.29 -4.88 -12.65
N GLN A 22 1.15 -4.56 -11.38
CA GLN A 22 -0.05 -3.89 -10.90
C GLN A 22 -0.08 -2.44 -11.39
N LYS A 23 -1.25 -1.98 -11.82
CA LYS A 23 -1.46 -0.59 -12.29
C LYS A 23 -2.08 0.29 -11.21
N SER A 24 -2.74 -0.32 -10.23
CA SER A 24 -3.40 0.37 -9.13
C SER A 24 -3.46 -0.55 -7.91
N LEU A 25 -3.89 -0.04 -6.77
CA LEU A 25 -4.14 -0.88 -5.58
C LEU A 25 -5.17 -1.96 -5.88
N ASP A 26 -6.23 -1.63 -6.61
CA ASP A 26 -7.28 -2.58 -6.93
C ASP A 26 -6.76 -3.78 -7.75
N ASP A 27 -5.71 -3.58 -8.52
CA ASP A 27 -5.11 -4.59 -9.37
C ASP A 27 -4.15 -5.54 -8.62
N ILE A 28 -3.80 -5.24 -7.39
CA ILE A 28 -2.90 -6.09 -6.59
C ILE A 28 -3.57 -7.42 -6.24
N ILE A 29 -4.84 -7.40 -5.86
CA ILE A 29 -5.60 -8.59 -5.53
C ILE A 29 -6.31 -9.07 -6.79
N ARG A 30 -5.89 -10.20 -7.34
CA ARG A 30 -6.36 -10.73 -8.62
C ARG A 30 -7.23 -11.98 -8.51
N LYS A 31 -7.17 -12.65 -7.35
CA LYS A 31 -7.97 -13.84 -7.04
C LYS A 31 -8.68 -13.66 -5.71
N ASN A 32 -9.82 -14.33 -5.56
CA ASN A 32 -10.59 -14.33 -4.31
C ASN A 32 -10.96 -12.90 -3.87
N ARG A 33 -11.31 -12.05 -4.83
CA ARG A 33 -11.65 -10.63 -4.60
C ARG A 33 -12.89 -10.44 -3.76
N ASP A 34 -13.71 -11.47 -3.61
CA ASP A 34 -14.83 -11.49 -2.67
C ASP A 34 -14.37 -11.57 -1.20
N ARG A 35 -13.13 -12.03 -0.96
CA ARG A 35 -12.56 -12.19 0.37
C ARG A 35 -11.65 -11.03 0.78
N LEU A 36 -10.96 -10.42 -0.17
CA LEU A 36 -10.05 -9.31 0.09
C LEU A 36 -9.96 -8.41 -1.12
N GLN A 37 -10.04 -7.10 -0.89
CA GLN A 37 -9.77 -6.06 -1.88
C GLN A 37 -8.90 -4.98 -1.25
N LEU A 38 -8.11 -4.30 -2.08
CA LEU A 38 -7.30 -3.16 -1.68
C LEU A 38 -7.77 -1.93 -2.43
N ARG A 39 -7.90 -0.82 -1.71
CA ARG A 39 -8.17 0.50 -2.30
C ARG A 39 -7.72 1.59 -1.34
N LEU A 40 -7.74 2.83 -1.79
CA LEU A 40 -7.54 3.95 -0.88
C LEU A 40 -8.72 4.03 0.10
N ALA A 41 -8.40 4.38 1.35
CA ALA A 41 -9.43 4.61 2.36
C ALA A 41 -10.31 5.79 1.96
N ASN A 42 -11.60 5.71 2.25
CA ASN A 42 -12.53 6.81 2.03
C ASN A 42 -12.71 7.63 3.31
N GLU A 43 -13.33 8.81 3.16
CA GLU A 43 -13.54 9.73 4.27
C GLU A 43 -14.31 9.11 5.44
N PRO A 44 -15.45 8.41 5.23
CA PRO A 44 -16.16 7.78 6.34
C PRO A 44 -15.32 6.77 7.11
N GLU A 45 -14.49 5.99 6.43
CA GLU A 45 -13.63 5.00 7.07
C GLU A 45 -12.58 5.67 7.98
N ILE A 46 -12.03 6.77 7.52
CA ILE A 46 -11.06 7.55 8.31
C ILE A 46 -11.78 8.17 9.53
N GLN A 47 -12.94 8.76 9.33
CA GLN A 47 -13.70 9.39 10.41
C GLN A 47 -14.20 8.39 11.46
N ASN A 48 -14.53 7.17 11.06
CA ASN A 48 -14.95 6.13 12.00
C ASN A 48 -13.87 5.77 13.02
N LEU A 49 -12.61 6.03 12.71
CA LEU A 49 -11.48 5.78 13.61
C LEU A 49 -11.08 7.05 14.39
N HIS A 50 -11.81 8.16 14.22
CA HIS A 50 -11.44 9.42 14.85
C HIS A 50 -11.39 9.30 16.37
N SER A 51 -10.29 9.76 16.94
CA SER A 51 -10.06 9.88 18.38
C SER A 51 -8.94 10.89 18.58
N ASP A 52 -9.01 11.65 19.68
CA ASP A 52 -7.92 12.56 19.99
C ASP A 52 -6.64 11.77 20.29
N ILE A 53 -5.56 12.17 19.64
CA ILE A 53 -4.24 11.54 19.82
C ILE A 53 -3.31 12.56 20.48
N ASP A 54 -2.58 12.11 21.51
CA ASP A 54 -1.58 12.93 22.18
C ASP A 54 -0.38 13.17 21.24
N VAL A 55 -0.09 14.44 20.95
CA VAL A 55 0.97 14.85 20.03
C VAL A 55 2.38 14.60 20.55
N SER A 56 2.54 14.37 21.87
CA SER A 56 3.85 14.37 22.55
C SER A 56 4.80 13.28 22.07
N ILE A 57 4.30 12.21 21.44
CA ILE A 57 5.11 11.06 21.02
C ILE A 57 4.74 10.64 19.60
N SER A 58 5.38 11.25 18.58
CA SER A 58 5.26 10.77 17.23
C SER A 58 6.59 10.16 16.77
N LYS A 59 6.53 8.96 16.16
CA LYS A 59 7.73 8.21 15.78
C LYS A 59 8.38 8.73 14.51
N HIS A 60 7.58 9.02 13.49
CA HIS A 60 8.04 9.49 12.18
C HIS A 60 7.03 10.46 11.59
N ILE A 61 7.52 11.31 10.69
CA ILE A 61 6.67 12.08 9.78
C ILE A 61 6.70 11.37 8.44
N PHE A 62 5.54 11.08 7.86
CA PHE A 62 5.42 10.43 6.56
C PHE A 62 5.07 11.42 5.48
N ASP A 63 5.85 11.43 4.41
CA ASP A 63 5.55 12.13 3.16
C ASP A 63 5.10 11.11 2.09
N ASP A 64 4.48 11.60 1.04
CA ASP A 64 3.88 10.76 -0.01
C ASP A 64 3.03 9.63 0.58
N TRP A 65 2.28 9.96 1.63
CA TRP A 65 1.52 8.99 2.38
C TRP A 65 0.15 8.71 1.77
N SER A 66 -0.32 7.50 1.98
CA SER A 66 -1.67 7.06 1.65
C SER A 66 -2.20 6.17 2.76
N LEU A 67 -3.50 6.22 3.00
CA LEU A 67 -4.19 5.29 3.87
C LEU A 67 -4.83 4.22 2.99
N ILE A 68 -4.39 2.98 3.20
CA ILE A 68 -4.79 1.83 2.39
C ILE A 68 -5.88 1.06 3.14
N ALA A 69 -7.00 0.81 2.48
CA ALA A 69 -8.09 0.02 3.01
C ALA A 69 -7.94 -1.44 2.56
N PHE A 70 -7.88 -2.34 3.52
CA PHE A 70 -7.96 -3.79 3.33
C PHE A 70 -9.40 -4.19 3.61
N VAL A 71 -10.16 -4.45 2.55
CA VAL A 71 -11.61 -4.67 2.62
C VAL A 71 -11.88 -6.16 2.62
N THR A 72 -12.42 -6.68 3.73
CA THR A 72 -12.90 -8.04 3.85
C THR A 72 -14.42 -8.05 3.92
N LYS A 73 -15.05 -9.23 3.88
CA LYS A 73 -16.51 -9.35 4.03
C LYS A 73 -17.02 -8.81 5.35
N GLU A 74 -16.22 -8.94 6.42
CA GLU A 74 -16.64 -8.64 7.78
C GLU A 74 -16.23 -7.24 8.21
N LYS A 75 -15.06 -6.77 7.75
CA LYS A 75 -14.47 -5.53 8.27
C LYS A 75 -13.49 -4.92 7.27
N THR A 76 -13.32 -3.60 7.38
CA THR A 76 -12.29 -2.84 6.66
C THR A 76 -11.21 -2.43 7.65
N TYR A 77 -9.95 -2.73 7.30
CA TYR A 77 -8.78 -2.35 8.08
C TYR A 77 -8.00 -1.30 7.31
N LEU A 78 -7.49 -0.30 8.02
CA LEU A 78 -6.66 0.73 7.41
C LEU A 78 -5.20 0.55 7.82
N ARG A 79 -4.28 0.77 6.87
CA ARG A 79 -2.83 0.85 7.10
C ARG A 79 -2.28 2.08 6.43
N LEU A 80 -1.20 2.60 6.99
CA LEU A 80 -0.48 3.75 6.43
C LEU A 80 0.72 3.28 5.64
N ILE A 81 0.88 3.79 4.42
CA ILE A 81 2.11 3.65 3.64
C ILE A 81 2.62 5.04 3.27
N GLY A 82 3.94 5.21 3.26
CA GLY A 82 4.56 6.47 2.89
C GLY A 82 6.07 6.40 3.04
N LYS A 83 6.72 7.55 2.89
CA LYS A 83 8.15 7.70 3.09
C LYS A 83 8.41 8.38 4.41
N ALA A 84 9.16 7.75 5.29
CA ALA A 84 9.62 8.40 6.52
C ALA A 84 10.56 9.54 6.16
N ARG A 85 10.20 10.77 6.55
CA ARG A 85 10.94 11.99 6.17
C ARG A 85 12.40 11.96 6.57
N SER A 86 12.70 11.37 7.73
CA SER A 86 14.06 11.35 8.29
C SER A 86 15.02 10.47 7.49
N CYS A 87 14.57 9.35 6.94
CA CYS A 87 15.42 8.38 6.25
C CYS A 87 15.03 8.13 4.79
N LYS A 88 13.93 8.73 4.32
CA LYS A 88 13.40 8.61 2.96
C LYS A 88 13.11 7.17 2.52
N THR A 89 12.91 6.27 3.47
CA THR A 89 12.55 4.88 3.20
C THR A 89 11.04 4.69 3.24
N THR A 90 10.54 3.79 2.37
CA THR A 90 9.13 3.40 2.39
C THR A 90 8.86 2.60 3.65
N LYS A 91 7.78 2.97 4.34
CA LYS A 91 7.30 2.30 5.54
C LYS A 91 5.83 1.91 5.34
N PHE A 92 5.48 0.72 5.83
CA PHE A 92 4.12 0.20 5.82
C PHE A 92 3.77 -0.19 7.25
N THR A 93 2.83 0.51 7.85
CA THR A 93 2.55 0.34 9.29
C THR A 93 1.67 -0.86 9.56
N SER A 94 1.55 -1.22 10.83
CA SER A 94 0.50 -2.09 11.31
C SER A 94 -0.88 -1.40 11.17
N ILE A 95 -1.94 -2.11 11.51
CA ILE A 95 -3.32 -1.62 11.37
C ILE A 95 -3.51 -0.33 12.18
N ILE A 96 -4.16 0.65 11.56
CA ILE A 96 -4.51 1.91 12.21
C ILE A 96 -5.68 1.68 13.15
N LEU A 97 -5.50 2.06 14.42
CA LEU A 97 -6.55 1.99 15.43
C LEU A 97 -7.27 3.32 15.62
N LYS A 98 -6.55 4.44 15.45
CA LYS A 98 -7.09 5.78 15.67
C LYS A 98 -6.55 6.74 14.62
N THR A 99 -7.40 7.66 14.18
CA THR A 99 -7.00 8.78 13.34
C THR A 99 -7.36 10.08 14.04
N ASP A 100 -6.49 11.08 13.91
CA ASP A 100 -6.75 12.44 14.34
C ASP A 100 -6.29 13.39 13.22
N MET A 101 -7.18 13.60 12.26
CA MET A 101 -6.85 14.36 11.05
C MET A 101 -6.73 15.87 11.33
N ARG A 102 -7.25 16.35 12.43
CA ARG A 102 -7.05 17.75 12.85
C ARG A 102 -5.60 18.02 13.17
N GLN A 103 -4.92 17.03 13.76
CA GLN A 103 -3.51 17.11 14.11
C GLN A 103 -2.62 16.38 13.10
N ASN A 104 -3.19 15.76 12.07
CA ASN A 104 -2.48 14.94 11.10
C ASN A 104 -1.72 13.79 11.77
N LEU A 105 -2.40 13.05 12.64
CA LEU A 105 -1.82 11.95 13.40
C LEU A 105 -2.62 10.67 13.17
N VAL A 106 -1.91 9.54 13.18
CA VAL A 106 -2.51 8.21 13.25
C VAL A 106 -1.82 7.40 14.34
N ASN A 107 -2.60 6.54 15.00
CA ASN A 107 -2.11 5.57 15.98
C ASN A 107 -2.33 4.17 15.44
N THR A 108 -1.35 3.29 15.61
CA THR A 108 -1.37 1.94 15.06
C THR A 108 -1.41 0.86 16.14
N PHE A 109 -1.75 -0.34 15.74
CA PHE A 109 -1.84 -1.52 16.62
C PHE A 109 -0.53 -1.78 17.37
N SER A 110 0.61 -1.50 16.75
CA SER A 110 1.92 -1.64 17.42
C SER A 110 2.18 -0.59 18.50
N GLY A 111 1.25 0.34 18.71
CA GLY A 111 1.36 1.37 19.76
C GLY A 111 2.10 2.63 19.34
N ASN A 112 2.44 2.77 18.07
CA ASN A 112 3.15 3.93 17.57
C ASN A 112 2.19 5.01 17.04
N ASN A 113 2.56 6.26 17.27
CA ASN A 113 1.94 7.41 16.65
C ASN A 113 2.81 7.90 15.49
N TYR A 114 2.18 8.22 14.35
CA TYR A 114 2.86 8.74 13.18
C TYR A 114 2.22 10.05 12.76
N GLN A 115 3.04 11.02 12.37
CA GLN A 115 2.58 12.28 11.84
C GLN A 115 2.46 12.20 10.33
N LEU A 116 1.37 12.71 9.79
CA LEU A 116 1.12 12.77 8.35
C LEU A 116 1.65 14.11 7.83
N GLY A 117 2.66 14.04 6.96
CA GLY A 117 3.22 15.20 6.27
C GLY A 117 2.49 15.44 4.94
N THR A 118 3.25 15.50 3.84
CA THR A 118 2.68 15.72 2.51
C THR A 118 1.97 14.47 2.00
N PRO A 119 0.67 14.54 1.68
CA PRO A 119 -0.05 13.37 1.15
C PRO A 119 0.39 13.03 -0.27
N ASN A 120 0.29 11.75 -0.62
CA ASN A 120 0.38 11.33 -2.01
C ASN A 120 -0.91 11.73 -2.74
N VAL A 121 -0.78 12.13 -4.00
CA VAL A 121 -1.92 12.49 -4.85
C VAL A 121 -2.25 11.29 -5.74
N GLY A 122 -3.48 10.79 -5.66
CA GLY A 122 -3.93 9.64 -6.42
C GLY A 122 -3.45 8.31 -5.82
N GLU A 123 -3.27 7.32 -6.68
CA GLU A 123 -2.79 5.99 -6.28
C GLU A 123 -1.35 6.05 -5.75
N PRO A 124 -0.97 5.19 -4.79
CA PRO A 124 0.42 5.03 -4.42
C PRO A 124 1.29 4.74 -5.63
N ASP A 125 2.53 5.22 -5.61
CA ASP A 125 3.45 5.00 -6.73
C ASP A 125 3.81 3.52 -6.89
N ILE A 126 4.50 3.18 -7.98
CA ILE A 126 4.85 1.79 -8.28
C ILE A 126 5.73 1.18 -7.19
N ASN A 127 6.65 1.93 -6.61
CA ASN A 127 7.52 1.42 -5.56
C ASN A 127 6.73 1.07 -4.30
N GLN A 128 5.76 1.89 -3.95
CA GLN A 128 4.87 1.61 -2.82
C GLN A 128 3.98 0.40 -3.09
N ARG A 129 3.46 0.26 -4.31
CA ARG A 129 2.66 -0.91 -4.69
C ARG A 129 3.47 -2.21 -4.67
N ILE A 130 4.71 -2.16 -5.15
CA ILE A 130 5.63 -3.30 -5.07
C ILE A 130 5.89 -3.67 -3.61
N PHE A 131 6.07 -2.68 -2.75
CA PHE A 131 6.27 -2.91 -1.32
C PHE A 131 5.07 -3.64 -0.69
N ILE A 132 3.85 -3.24 -1.05
CA ILE A 132 2.63 -3.92 -0.60
C ILE A 132 2.58 -5.35 -1.11
N CYS A 133 2.90 -5.58 -2.39
CA CYS A 133 2.95 -6.93 -2.96
C CYS A 133 3.95 -7.82 -2.20
N THR A 134 5.14 -7.33 -1.95
CA THR A 134 6.17 -8.05 -1.20
C THR A 134 5.68 -8.39 0.21
N TYR A 135 5.08 -7.43 0.88
CA TYR A 135 4.50 -7.66 2.21
C TYR A 135 3.46 -8.78 2.20
N LEU A 136 2.54 -8.78 1.22
CA LEU A 136 1.51 -9.81 1.12
C LEU A 136 2.11 -11.20 0.86
N HIS A 137 3.18 -11.30 0.07
CA HIS A 137 3.92 -12.55 -0.11
C HIS A 137 4.60 -12.98 1.18
N ASP A 138 5.19 -12.06 1.92
CA ASP A 138 5.88 -12.36 3.18
C ASP A 138 4.95 -12.94 4.25
N ILE A 139 3.68 -12.56 4.24
CA ILE A 139 2.68 -13.09 5.17
C ILE A 139 1.84 -14.22 4.57
N TRP A 140 2.32 -14.86 3.49
CA TRP A 140 1.72 -16.04 2.84
C TRP A 140 0.37 -15.80 2.14
N LEU A 141 0.00 -14.56 1.89
CA LEU A 141 -1.26 -14.23 1.20
C LEU A 141 -1.08 -14.07 -0.32
N GLY A 142 0.15 -13.99 -0.80
CA GLY A 142 0.43 -13.72 -2.20
C GLY A 142 -0.24 -14.69 -3.18
N PRO A 143 0.04 -16.01 -3.09
CA PRO A 143 -0.54 -16.97 -4.02
C PRO A 143 -2.06 -17.08 -3.94
N THR A 144 -2.62 -17.04 -2.74
CA THR A 144 -4.07 -17.14 -2.52
C THR A 144 -4.83 -16.02 -3.23
N PHE A 145 -4.27 -14.81 -3.24
CA PHE A 145 -4.92 -13.64 -3.80
C PHE A 145 -4.35 -13.23 -5.16
N GLY A 146 -3.48 -14.04 -5.74
CA GLY A 146 -2.91 -13.80 -7.07
C GLY A 146 -2.07 -12.53 -7.14
N VAL A 147 -1.39 -12.19 -6.05
CA VAL A 147 -0.57 -10.97 -5.95
C VAL A 147 0.67 -11.13 -6.83
N PRO A 148 1.00 -10.12 -7.67
CA PRO A 148 2.23 -10.17 -8.47
C PRO A 148 3.47 -10.34 -7.60
N ALA A 149 4.38 -11.20 -8.04
CA ALA A 149 5.68 -11.40 -7.40
C ALA A 149 6.77 -10.71 -8.20
N PHE A 150 7.67 -10.04 -7.49
CA PHE A 150 8.82 -9.36 -8.09
C PHE A 150 10.09 -9.97 -7.50
N PHE A 151 10.97 -10.41 -8.38
CA PHE A 151 12.27 -10.95 -7.99
C PHE A 151 13.33 -9.91 -8.33
N TYR A 152 14.19 -9.63 -7.39
CA TYR A 152 15.30 -8.68 -7.54
C TYR A 152 16.62 -9.42 -7.63
#